data_86b1259da1b98856df42e79f2a03bfb0
#
_entry.id   86b1259da1b98856df42e79f2a03bfb0
#
_cell.length_a   1.000
_cell.length_b   1.000
_cell.length_c   1.000
_cell.angle_alpha   90.00
_cell.angle_beta   90.00
_cell.angle_gamma   90.00
#
_symmetry.space_group_name_H-M   'P 1'
#
loop_
_entity.id
_entity.type
_entity.pdbx_description
1 polymer ?
#
loop_
_entity_poly.entity_id
_entity_poly.type
_entity_poly.pdbx_seq_one_letter_code
_entity_poly.pdbx_strand_id
1 'polypeptide(L)'
;MASITKRKEKNSKRPYVLSYFDPIKDNGVWQKVTFANMDDAKEEERRWDNIAHYHKTHNPLWRALYYEHGKVYTIKDVFDAYQSNVLDKKIKKLTVDKYQAVMKSVLQVFPENTPVESIRGIERDMKTGRKQGWEIYKAQRDITCTRNGINSYLRDIRAIFMWALSNGGPQGRGMVNFEVVTKSDKYNNAETPESDFKVWSDEEIMTLFTHPGLTEFHRDLLTVYTYTGARAVELLGYNYNDRNKELEWHHVDFSERTISLLPKRKKSRKLAKQHPIVMMILKKWKEDGHEMPLPFAYGKLRSIIADINTITNIDFTCHDLRRLKAQMAEEENGDMQLAGYAIGDTTKSVVVNSYAPVSHSTMDKINDSVNNAINRKMGVA
;
A
#
# COMPACT_ATOMS: atom_id res chain seq x y z
N MET A 1 36.97 -16.06 -13.83
CA MET A 1 37.50 -17.00 -12.84
C MET A 1 37.30 -16.40 -11.45
N ALA A 2 36.80 -17.20 -10.55
CA ALA A 2 36.73 -16.82 -9.14
C ALA A 2 38.15 -16.80 -8.53
N SER A 3 38.36 -16.13 -7.39
CA SER A 3 39.67 -16.09 -6.74
C SER A 3 39.55 -15.93 -5.23
N ILE A 4 40.37 -16.66 -4.51
CA ILE A 4 40.40 -16.61 -3.05
C ILE A 4 41.59 -15.77 -2.58
N THR A 5 41.31 -14.83 -1.65
CA THR A 5 42.34 -14.05 -1.00
C THR A 5 42.23 -14.21 0.53
N LYS A 6 43.37 -14.22 1.23
CA LYS A 6 43.40 -14.26 2.71
C LYS A 6 43.50 -12.84 3.25
N ARG A 7 42.63 -12.45 4.17
CA ARG A 7 42.69 -11.15 4.85
C ARG A 7 43.97 -11.07 5.69
N LYS A 8 44.59 -9.90 5.70
CA LYS A 8 45.79 -9.62 6.52
C LYS A 8 45.49 -9.41 8.01
N GLU A 9 44.25 -9.28 8.39
CA GLU A 9 43.80 -9.07 9.77
C GLU A 9 43.99 -10.36 10.60
N LYS A 10 44.89 -10.32 11.61
CA LYS A 10 45.28 -11.49 12.43
C LYS A 10 44.12 -12.15 13.21
N ASN A 11 43.02 -11.47 13.47
CA ASN A 11 41.92 -11.94 14.33
C ASN A 11 40.57 -12.08 13.58
N SER A 12 40.55 -12.16 12.27
CA SER A 12 39.31 -12.31 11.53
C SER A 12 38.73 -13.73 11.71
N LYS A 13 37.47 -13.83 12.18
CA LYS A 13 36.75 -15.12 12.28
C LYS A 13 36.48 -15.75 10.89
N ARG A 14 36.60 -14.98 9.83
CA ARG A 14 36.40 -15.41 8.43
C ARG A 14 37.50 -14.83 7.54
N PRO A 15 38.73 -15.45 7.61
CA PRO A 15 39.91 -14.88 6.97
C PRO A 15 39.94 -15.03 5.44
N TYR A 16 39.14 -15.91 4.87
CA TYR A 16 39.16 -16.18 3.42
C TYR A 16 38.08 -15.39 2.72
N VAL A 17 38.43 -14.67 1.67
CA VAL A 17 37.51 -13.88 0.82
C VAL A 17 37.55 -14.46 -0.56
N LEU A 18 36.40 -14.99 -1.00
CA LEU A 18 36.19 -15.38 -2.39
C LEU A 18 35.65 -14.18 -3.16
N SER A 19 36.31 -13.81 -4.24
CA SER A 19 35.82 -12.88 -5.24
C SER A 19 35.42 -13.65 -6.47
N TYR A 20 34.20 -13.50 -6.92
CA TYR A 20 33.67 -14.21 -8.08
C TYR A 20 32.81 -13.30 -8.94
N PHE A 21 32.71 -13.62 -10.22
CA PHE A 21 31.81 -12.94 -11.13
C PHE A 21 30.46 -13.65 -11.13
N ASP A 22 29.41 -12.92 -10.74
CA ASP A 22 28.03 -13.38 -10.82
C ASP A 22 27.46 -12.96 -12.18
N PRO A 23 27.24 -13.89 -13.12
CA PRO A 23 26.82 -13.54 -14.47
C PRO A 23 25.35 -13.11 -14.56
N ILE A 24 24.56 -13.29 -13.48
CA ILE A 24 23.12 -13.09 -13.47
C ILE A 24 22.75 -11.81 -12.74
N LYS A 25 23.41 -11.54 -11.63
CA LYS A 25 23.13 -10.37 -10.80
C LYS A 25 23.51 -9.09 -11.57
N ASP A 26 22.54 -8.15 -11.65
CA ASP A 26 22.73 -6.81 -12.25
C ASP A 26 23.41 -6.82 -13.64
N ASN A 27 23.12 -7.84 -14.49
CA ASN A 27 23.76 -8.10 -15.78
C ASN A 27 25.24 -8.46 -15.72
N GLY A 28 25.66 -9.04 -14.62
CA GLY A 28 27.02 -9.46 -14.35
C GLY A 28 27.80 -8.51 -13.46
N VAL A 29 28.09 -8.94 -12.26
CA VAL A 29 28.81 -8.11 -11.27
C VAL A 29 29.76 -8.95 -10.44
N TRP A 30 30.88 -8.33 -10.03
CA TRP A 30 31.80 -8.96 -9.09
C TRP A 30 31.24 -8.94 -7.68
N GLN A 31 31.17 -10.11 -7.05
CA GLN A 31 30.72 -10.31 -5.68
C GLN A 31 31.89 -10.76 -4.79
N LYS A 32 31.74 -10.56 -3.47
CA LYS A 32 32.68 -11.05 -2.46
C LYS A 32 31.91 -11.73 -1.33
N VAL A 33 32.38 -12.92 -0.94
CA VAL A 33 31.86 -13.67 0.22
C VAL A 33 33.02 -14.12 1.10
N THR A 34 32.78 -14.27 2.40
CA THR A 34 33.84 -14.59 3.37
C THR A 34 33.59 -15.95 4.02
N PHE A 35 34.67 -16.74 4.18
CA PHE A 35 34.63 -18.07 4.74
C PHE A 35 35.54 -18.18 5.97
N ALA A 36 35.15 -19.07 6.89
CA ALA A 36 35.94 -19.38 8.10
C ALA A 36 37.12 -20.30 7.78
N ASN A 37 36.95 -21.24 6.84
CA ASN A 37 37.99 -22.16 6.43
C ASN A 37 38.30 -22.06 4.93
N MET A 38 39.45 -22.64 4.52
CA MET A 38 39.92 -22.59 3.14
C MET A 38 39.17 -23.60 2.25
N ASP A 39 38.74 -24.72 2.82
CA ASP A 39 38.14 -25.79 2.02
C ASP A 39 36.75 -25.41 1.52
N ASP A 40 35.94 -24.81 2.38
CA ASP A 40 34.65 -24.22 1.98
C ASP A 40 34.84 -23.13 0.92
N ALA A 41 35.87 -22.30 1.08
CA ALA A 41 36.16 -21.25 0.11
C ALA A 41 36.57 -21.85 -1.25
N LYS A 42 37.37 -22.92 -1.27
CA LYS A 42 37.78 -23.63 -2.51
C LYS A 42 36.63 -24.37 -3.18
N GLU A 43 35.72 -24.96 -2.39
CA GLU A 43 34.54 -25.62 -2.92
C GLU A 43 33.65 -24.61 -3.64
N GLU A 44 33.42 -23.47 -3.00
CA GLU A 44 32.60 -22.38 -3.58
C GLU A 44 33.29 -21.71 -4.77
N GLU A 45 34.64 -21.59 -4.79
CA GLU A 45 35.42 -21.12 -5.94
C GLU A 45 35.18 -22.03 -7.16
N ARG A 46 35.32 -23.35 -7.01
CA ARG A 46 35.06 -24.33 -8.08
C ARG A 46 33.62 -24.23 -8.60
N ARG A 47 32.68 -24.05 -7.69
CA ARG A 47 31.27 -23.91 -8.03
C ARG A 47 31.05 -22.69 -8.93
N TRP A 48 31.59 -21.53 -8.55
CA TRP A 48 31.44 -20.29 -9.33
C TRP A 48 32.18 -20.32 -10.66
N ASP A 49 33.33 -20.96 -10.74
CA ASP A 49 34.03 -21.17 -12.00
C ASP A 49 33.21 -22.05 -12.97
N ASN A 50 32.58 -23.10 -12.46
CA ASN A 50 31.68 -23.94 -13.24
C ASN A 50 30.42 -23.19 -13.69
N ILE A 51 29.81 -22.38 -12.80
CA ILE A 51 28.66 -21.52 -13.14
C ILE A 51 29.03 -20.57 -14.28
N ALA A 52 30.16 -19.87 -14.15
CA ALA A 52 30.63 -18.95 -15.17
C ALA A 52 30.92 -19.64 -16.51
N HIS A 53 31.54 -20.82 -16.47
CA HIS A 53 31.81 -21.62 -17.65
C HIS A 53 30.54 -22.07 -18.35
N TYR A 54 29.60 -22.69 -17.63
CA TYR A 54 28.37 -23.20 -18.21
C TYR A 54 27.43 -22.06 -18.65
N HIS A 55 27.42 -20.95 -17.93
CA HIS A 55 26.68 -19.77 -18.38
C HIS A 55 27.23 -19.23 -19.70
N LYS A 56 28.55 -19.11 -19.84
CA LYS A 56 29.21 -18.66 -21.07
C LYS A 56 28.98 -19.60 -22.25
N THR A 57 28.88 -20.89 -22.00
CA THR A 57 28.63 -21.91 -23.04
C THR A 57 27.15 -22.20 -23.28
N HIS A 58 26.25 -21.40 -22.66
CA HIS A 58 24.80 -21.62 -22.73
C HIS A 58 24.34 -23.00 -22.26
N ASN A 59 25.16 -23.71 -21.47
CA ASN A 59 24.81 -25.01 -20.92
C ASN A 59 23.85 -24.84 -19.73
N PRO A 60 22.64 -25.44 -19.73
CA PRO A 60 21.64 -25.29 -18.69
C PRO A 60 22.09 -25.75 -17.29
N LEU A 61 23.18 -26.55 -17.22
CA LEU A 61 23.75 -27.00 -15.94
C LEU A 61 24.18 -25.85 -15.03
N TRP A 62 24.48 -24.63 -15.55
CA TRP A 62 24.81 -23.51 -14.73
C TRP A 62 23.68 -23.16 -13.75
N ARG A 63 22.42 -23.37 -14.15
CA ARG A 63 21.26 -23.11 -13.29
C ARG A 63 21.27 -24.01 -12.05
N ALA A 64 21.51 -25.30 -12.24
CA ALA A 64 21.59 -26.27 -11.15
C ALA A 64 22.70 -25.94 -10.13
N LEU A 65 23.84 -25.42 -10.62
CA LEU A 65 24.95 -25.01 -9.76
C LEU A 65 24.71 -23.66 -9.09
N TYR A 66 24.05 -22.73 -9.78
CA TYR A 66 23.78 -21.38 -9.28
C TYR A 66 22.79 -21.39 -8.10
N TYR A 67 21.73 -22.19 -8.20
CA TYR A 67 20.67 -22.28 -7.18
C TYR A 67 20.96 -23.34 -6.11
N GLU A 68 22.12 -23.36 -5.54
CA GLU A 68 22.55 -24.26 -4.47
C GLU A 68 21.76 -25.58 -4.33
N HIS A 69 22.41 -26.71 -4.45
CA HIS A 69 21.82 -28.06 -4.45
C HIS A 69 20.88 -28.39 -5.63
N GLY A 70 20.96 -27.65 -6.72
CA GLY A 70 20.21 -27.95 -7.94
C GLY A 70 18.72 -27.70 -7.86
N LYS A 71 18.22 -27.08 -6.80
CA LYS A 71 16.80 -26.74 -6.68
C LYS A 71 16.49 -25.44 -7.41
N VAL A 72 15.76 -25.55 -8.52
CA VAL A 72 15.11 -24.44 -9.21
C VAL A 72 13.78 -24.19 -8.50
N TYR A 73 13.61 -23.03 -7.90
CA TYR A 73 12.35 -22.66 -7.27
C TYR A 73 11.33 -22.19 -8.29
N THR A 74 10.12 -22.70 -8.18
CA THR A 74 8.98 -22.30 -8.98
C THR A 74 8.21 -21.16 -8.31
N ILE A 75 7.30 -20.52 -9.05
CA ILE A 75 6.36 -19.56 -8.49
C ILE A 75 5.58 -20.16 -7.32
N LYS A 76 5.14 -21.44 -7.49
CA LYS A 76 4.42 -22.16 -6.45
C LYS A 76 5.26 -22.34 -5.19
N ASP A 77 6.52 -22.76 -5.32
CA ASP A 77 7.40 -22.89 -4.14
C ASP A 77 7.50 -21.60 -3.34
N VAL A 78 7.65 -20.47 -4.03
CA VAL A 78 7.75 -19.15 -3.38
C VAL A 78 6.43 -18.74 -2.73
N PHE A 79 5.31 -18.96 -3.41
CA PHE A 79 3.99 -18.58 -2.89
C PHE A 79 3.58 -19.44 -1.70
N ASP A 80 3.80 -20.75 -1.75
CA ASP A 80 3.52 -21.68 -0.65
C ASP A 80 4.39 -21.34 0.58
N ALA A 81 5.67 -21.06 0.36
CA ALA A 81 6.58 -20.62 1.43
C ALA A 81 6.16 -19.28 2.04
N TYR A 82 5.74 -18.30 1.23
CA TYR A 82 5.27 -17.01 1.69
C TYR A 82 3.94 -17.15 2.45
N GLN A 83 3.01 -17.95 1.94
CA GLN A 83 1.75 -18.27 2.63
C GLN A 83 2.03 -18.82 4.02
N SER A 84 2.79 -19.90 4.15
CA SER A 84 3.05 -20.59 5.40
C SER A 84 3.87 -19.76 6.39
N ASN A 85 4.87 -19.01 5.91
CA ASN A 85 5.80 -18.31 6.79
C ASN A 85 5.40 -16.87 7.12
N VAL A 86 4.54 -16.25 6.30
CA VAL A 86 4.14 -14.85 6.45
C VAL A 86 2.63 -14.74 6.66
N LEU A 87 1.82 -15.24 5.74
CA LEU A 87 0.38 -14.98 5.75
C LEU A 87 -0.38 -15.77 6.81
N ASP A 88 0.03 -17.01 7.09
CA ASP A 88 -0.60 -17.86 8.14
C ASP A 88 -0.25 -17.42 9.57
N LYS A 89 0.70 -16.48 9.71
CA LYS A 89 0.97 -15.86 11.00
C LYS A 89 -0.04 -14.75 11.26
N LYS A 90 -0.14 -14.26 12.50
CA LYS A 90 -1.14 -13.26 12.97
C LYS A 90 -1.18 -11.98 12.13
N ILE A 91 -1.57 -12.11 10.85
CA ILE A 91 -1.78 -11.00 9.91
C ILE A 91 -3.28 -10.75 9.75
N LYS A 92 -3.65 -9.50 9.51
CA LYS A 92 -5.05 -9.12 9.28
C LYS A 92 -5.60 -9.84 8.06
N LYS A 93 -6.80 -10.43 8.17
CA LYS A 93 -7.47 -11.16 7.09
C LYS A 93 -7.47 -10.40 5.77
N LEU A 94 -7.79 -9.10 5.78
CA LEU A 94 -7.77 -8.28 4.56
C LEU A 94 -6.38 -8.24 3.87
N THR A 95 -5.31 -8.28 4.64
CA THR A 95 -3.95 -8.33 4.09
C THR A 95 -3.70 -9.71 3.48
N VAL A 96 -4.15 -10.77 4.12
CA VAL A 96 -4.06 -12.14 3.58
C VAL A 96 -4.84 -12.23 2.28
N ASP A 97 -6.12 -11.83 2.26
CA ASP A 97 -6.99 -11.84 1.08
C ASP A 97 -6.38 -11.05 -0.08
N LYS A 98 -5.77 -9.89 0.23
CA LYS A 98 -5.06 -9.06 -0.76
C LYS A 98 -3.89 -9.81 -1.40
N TYR A 99 -3.00 -10.39 -0.59
CA TYR A 99 -1.84 -11.13 -1.11
C TYR A 99 -2.26 -12.39 -1.87
N GLN A 100 -3.29 -13.09 -1.42
CA GLN A 100 -3.85 -14.24 -2.15
C GLN A 100 -4.42 -13.81 -3.51
N ALA A 101 -5.12 -12.68 -3.60
CA ALA A 101 -5.58 -12.12 -4.87
C ALA A 101 -4.40 -11.76 -5.79
N VAL A 102 -3.31 -11.23 -5.24
CA VAL A 102 -2.08 -10.94 -5.96
C VAL A 102 -1.45 -12.21 -6.49
N MET A 103 -1.27 -13.24 -5.66
CA MET A 103 -0.74 -14.54 -6.07
C MET A 103 -1.59 -15.17 -7.19
N LYS A 104 -2.91 -15.18 -7.02
CA LYS A 104 -3.84 -15.66 -8.04
C LYS A 104 -3.68 -14.92 -9.37
N SER A 105 -3.48 -13.61 -9.33
CA SER A 105 -3.29 -12.79 -10.54
C SER A 105 -1.99 -13.14 -11.29
N VAL A 106 -0.94 -13.51 -10.57
CA VAL A 106 0.33 -13.97 -11.18
C VAL A 106 0.14 -15.34 -11.83
N LEU A 107 -0.56 -16.25 -11.16
CA LEU A 107 -0.82 -17.61 -11.66
C LEU A 107 -1.77 -17.64 -12.87
N GLN A 108 -2.53 -16.57 -13.11
CA GLN A 108 -3.30 -16.42 -14.35
C GLN A 108 -2.42 -16.17 -15.58
N VAL A 109 -1.22 -15.64 -15.36
CA VAL A 109 -0.28 -15.28 -16.43
C VAL A 109 0.85 -16.31 -16.55
N PHE A 110 1.36 -16.78 -15.43
CA PHE A 110 2.45 -17.71 -15.34
C PHE A 110 1.99 -19.01 -14.66
N PRO A 111 2.13 -20.18 -15.30
CA PRO A 111 1.86 -21.46 -14.65
C PRO A 111 2.60 -21.60 -13.31
N GLU A 112 2.01 -22.30 -12.35
CA GLU A 112 2.54 -22.46 -11.00
C GLU A 112 3.95 -23.08 -10.93
N ASN A 113 4.25 -23.98 -11.88
CA ASN A 113 5.55 -24.64 -12.02
C ASN A 113 6.57 -23.83 -12.85
N THR A 114 6.24 -22.59 -13.21
CA THR A 114 7.19 -21.70 -13.90
C THR A 114 8.39 -21.42 -13.00
N PRO A 115 9.62 -21.66 -13.47
CA PRO A 115 10.81 -21.25 -12.75
C PRO A 115 10.83 -19.73 -12.52
N VAL A 116 11.09 -19.29 -11.29
CA VAL A 116 11.06 -17.85 -10.94
C VAL A 116 12.03 -17.04 -11.79
N GLU A 117 13.19 -17.63 -12.12
CA GLU A 117 14.19 -17.00 -12.98
C GLU A 117 13.71 -16.70 -14.40
N SER A 118 12.80 -17.52 -14.94
CA SER A 118 12.28 -17.32 -16.28
C SER A 118 11.31 -16.14 -16.39
N ILE A 119 10.75 -15.68 -15.26
CA ILE A 119 9.83 -14.55 -15.25
C ILE A 119 10.57 -13.23 -15.56
N ARG A 120 11.78 -13.06 -15.02
CA ARG A 120 12.54 -11.81 -15.20
C ARG A 120 13.01 -11.59 -16.63
N GLY A 121 12.95 -12.62 -17.49
CA GLY A 121 13.44 -12.54 -18.87
C GLY A 121 14.95 -12.35 -18.92
N ILE A 122 15.67 -13.16 -18.15
CA ILE A 122 17.14 -13.21 -18.14
C ILE A 122 17.67 -13.52 -19.54
N GLU A 123 16.87 -14.21 -20.34
CA GLU A 123 17.08 -14.33 -21.78
C GLU A 123 16.19 -13.28 -22.49
N ARG A 124 16.74 -12.09 -22.75
CA ARG A 124 16.24 -11.31 -23.87
C ARG A 124 16.19 -12.25 -25.05
N ASP A 125 15.02 -12.46 -25.63
CA ASP A 125 14.98 -13.06 -26.96
C ASP A 125 15.80 -12.13 -27.87
N MET A 126 17.06 -12.50 -28.04
CA MET A 126 18.04 -11.72 -28.81
C MET A 126 17.59 -11.56 -30.29
N LYS A 127 16.65 -12.40 -30.75
CA LYS A 127 16.08 -12.32 -32.09
C LYS A 127 14.92 -11.35 -32.21
N THR A 128 14.10 -11.16 -31.20
CA THR A 128 12.89 -10.34 -31.31
C THR A 128 12.97 -9.04 -30.51
N GLY A 129 13.95 -8.87 -29.64
CA GLY A 129 14.08 -7.70 -28.75
C GLY A 129 12.96 -7.56 -27.73
N ARG A 130 12.01 -8.51 -27.67
CA ARG A 130 10.86 -8.47 -26.77
C ARG A 130 11.32 -8.77 -25.35
N LYS A 131 11.05 -7.86 -24.44
CA LYS A 131 11.12 -8.10 -23.00
C LYS A 131 10.10 -9.19 -22.66
N GLN A 132 10.56 -10.32 -22.15
CA GLN A 132 9.70 -11.35 -21.58
C GLN A 132 9.48 -11.03 -20.08
N GLY A 133 8.56 -11.68 -19.43
CA GLY A 133 8.36 -11.55 -18.00
C GLY A 133 7.28 -10.57 -17.62
N TRP A 134 7.61 -9.57 -16.79
CA TRP A 134 6.59 -8.66 -16.25
C TRP A 134 5.90 -7.80 -17.30
N GLU A 135 6.48 -7.63 -18.49
CA GLU A 135 5.78 -6.99 -19.62
C GLU A 135 4.59 -7.83 -20.10
N ILE A 136 4.69 -9.17 -20.08
CA ILE A 136 3.56 -10.07 -20.40
C ILE A 136 2.46 -9.90 -19.34
N TYR A 137 2.85 -9.86 -18.05
CA TYR A 137 1.91 -9.63 -16.95
C TYR A 137 1.19 -8.29 -17.11
N LYS A 138 1.92 -7.20 -17.37
CA LYS A 138 1.34 -5.87 -17.60
C LYS A 138 0.36 -5.88 -18.78
N ALA A 139 0.78 -6.41 -19.94
CA ALA A 139 -0.05 -6.44 -21.12
C ALA A 139 -1.37 -7.20 -20.90
N GLN A 140 -1.32 -8.32 -20.17
CA GLN A 140 -2.54 -9.08 -19.85
C GLN A 140 -3.42 -8.36 -18.83
N ARG A 141 -2.83 -7.64 -17.87
CA ARG A 141 -3.58 -6.91 -16.85
C ARG A 141 -4.14 -5.58 -17.35
N ASP A 142 -3.53 -4.94 -18.35
CA ASP A 142 -4.03 -3.70 -18.98
C ASP A 142 -5.45 -3.86 -19.56
N ILE A 143 -5.86 -5.09 -19.86
CA ILE A 143 -7.22 -5.39 -20.36
C ILE A 143 -8.29 -5.14 -19.27
N THR A 144 -7.95 -5.34 -18.00
CA THR A 144 -8.93 -5.37 -16.89
C THR A 144 -8.62 -4.42 -15.75
N CYS A 145 -7.46 -3.78 -15.75
CA CYS A 145 -6.98 -2.94 -14.66
C CYS A 145 -6.38 -1.64 -15.16
N THR A 146 -6.51 -0.58 -14.38
CA THR A 146 -5.77 0.66 -14.63
C THR A 146 -4.27 0.45 -14.38
N ARG A 147 -3.41 1.23 -15.02
CA ARG A 147 -1.94 1.16 -14.82
C ARG A 147 -1.53 1.42 -13.37
N ASN A 148 -2.22 2.31 -12.67
CA ASN A 148 -2.06 2.51 -11.22
C ASN A 148 -2.41 1.25 -10.41
N GLY A 149 -3.47 0.55 -10.81
CA GLY A 149 -3.83 -0.75 -10.25
C GLY A 149 -2.74 -1.78 -10.48
N ILE A 150 -2.22 -1.90 -11.70
CA ILE A 150 -1.13 -2.81 -12.05
C ILE A 150 0.13 -2.49 -11.24
N ASN A 151 0.50 -1.21 -11.11
CA ASN A 151 1.63 -0.79 -10.28
C ASN A 151 1.44 -1.18 -8.80
N SER A 152 0.20 -1.15 -8.29
CA SER A 152 -0.11 -1.63 -6.95
C SER A 152 0.11 -3.14 -6.83
N TYR A 153 -0.34 -3.93 -7.82
CA TYR A 153 -0.08 -5.38 -7.86
C TYR A 153 1.42 -5.67 -7.94
N LEU A 154 2.16 -5.02 -8.84
CA LEU A 154 3.61 -5.20 -8.97
C LEU A 154 4.38 -4.83 -7.69
N ARG A 155 3.92 -3.82 -6.95
CA ARG A 155 4.48 -3.49 -5.63
C ARG A 155 4.31 -4.64 -4.63
N ASP A 156 3.13 -5.25 -4.61
CA ASP A 156 2.83 -6.33 -3.68
C ASP A 156 3.49 -7.64 -4.11
N ILE A 157 3.57 -7.93 -5.42
CA ILE A 157 4.35 -9.03 -5.99
C ILE A 157 5.83 -8.86 -5.61
N ARG A 158 6.37 -7.65 -5.77
CA ARG A 158 7.75 -7.35 -5.36
C ARG A 158 7.98 -7.64 -3.88
N ALA A 159 7.03 -7.35 -3.01
CA ALA A 159 7.16 -7.63 -1.58
C ALA A 159 7.29 -9.14 -1.30
N ILE A 160 6.55 -10.00 -2.01
CA ILE A 160 6.67 -11.46 -1.91
C ILE A 160 8.07 -11.93 -2.34
N PHE A 161 8.51 -11.51 -3.51
CA PHE A 161 9.80 -11.95 -4.04
C PHE A 161 11.00 -11.33 -3.29
N MET A 162 10.87 -10.12 -2.75
CA MET A 162 11.87 -9.54 -1.85
C MET A 162 11.99 -10.30 -0.53
N TRP A 163 10.88 -10.85 -0.02
CA TRP A 163 10.92 -11.77 1.10
C TRP A 163 11.68 -13.06 0.73
N ALA A 164 11.39 -13.64 -0.43
CA ALA A 164 12.04 -14.85 -0.93
C ALA A 164 13.54 -14.66 -1.20
N LEU A 165 14.00 -13.44 -1.44
CA LEU A 165 15.41 -13.10 -1.61
C LEU A 165 16.26 -13.37 -0.34
N SER A 166 15.63 -13.33 0.83
CA SER A 166 16.31 -13.48 2.11
C SER A 166 15.78 -14.64 2.96
N ASN A 167 14.70 -15.33 2.50
CA ASN A 167 13.99 -16.31 3.32
C ASN A 167 13.53 -17.51 2.49
N GLY A 168 13.14 -18.56 3.18
CA GLY A 168 12.46 -19.73 2.58
C GLY A 168 13.37 -20.76 1.94
N GLY A 169 14.63 -20.44 1.71
CA GLY A 169 15.63 -21.37 1.20
C GLY A 169 16.33 -22.18 2.30
N PRO A 170 17.21 -23.11 1.91
CA PRO A 170 17.96 -23.94 2.83
C PRO A 170 18.88 -23.11 3.76
N GLN A 171 19.10 -23.59 4.96
CA GLN A 171 20.03 -22.96 5.95
C GLN A 171 19.74 -21.47 6.25
N GLY A 172 18.47 -21.01 6.10
CA GLY A 172 18.10 -19.64 6.34
C GLY A 172 18.49 -18.66 5.22
N ARG A 173 18.86 -19.18 4.06
CA ARG A 173 19.12 -18.36 2.86
C ARG A 173 17.83 -18.06 2.09
N GLY A 174 17.93 -17.23 1.05
CA GLY A 174 16.81 -16.95 0.17
C GLY A 174 16.51 -18.09 -0.80
N MET A 175 15.27 -18.12 -1.28
CA MET A 175 14.86 -19.01 -2.37
C MET A 175 15.36 -18.52 -3.75
N VAL A 176 15.64 -17.22 -3.84
CA VAL A 176 16.13 -16.55 -5.04
C VAL A 176 17.32 -15.66 -4.70
N ASN A 177 18.21 -15.44 -5.66
CA ASN A 177 19.46 -14.68 -5.48
C ASN A 177 19.43 -13.30 -6.16
N PHE A 178 18.29 -12.92 -6.76
CA PHE A 178 18.15 -11.67 -7.52
C PHE A 178 16.76 -11.07 -7.30
N GLU A 179 16.63 -9.78 -7.58
CA GLU A 179 15.32 -9.10 -7.57
C GLU A 179 14.48 -9.58 -8.76
N VAL A 180 13.47 -10.42 -8.50
CA VAL A 180 12.54 -10.93 -9.51
C VAL A 180 11.67 -9.81 -10.08
N VAL A 181 11.28 -8.86 -9.23
CA VAL A 181 10.54 -7.64 -9.61
C VAL A 181 11.32 -6.42 -9.15
N THR A 182 11.69 -5.58 -10.08
CA THR A 182 12.41 -4.34 -9.83
C THR A 182 11.46 -3.13 -9.79
N LYS A 183 11.96 -1.97 -9.42
CA LYS A 183 11.17 -0.73 -9.48
C LYS A 183 10.87 -0.32 -10.93
N SER A 184 11.76 -0.65 -11.87
CA SER A 184 11.62 -0.35 -13.29
C SER A 184 10.59 -1.21 -14.02
N ASP A 185 10.10 -2.30 -13.40
CA ASP A 185 9.03 -3.11 -13.98
C ASP A 185 7.65 -2.45 -13.89
N LYS A 186 7.51 -1.41 -13.06
CA LYS A 186 6.29 -0.61 -12.96
C LYS A 186 6.17 0.36 -14.12
N TYR A 187 4.95 0.74 -14.45
CA TYR A 187 4.72 1.93 -15.27
C TYR A 187 5.27 3.16 -14.55
N ASN A 188 5.95 4.02 -15.29
CA ASN A 188 6.44 5.29 -14.75
C ASN A 188 5.29 6.31 -14.59
N ASN A 189 5.56 7.43 -13.95
CA ASN A 189 4.53 8.46 -13.69
C ASN A 189 3.94 9.06 -14.98
N ALA A 190 4.72 9.12 -16.07
CA ALA A 190 4.23 9.63 -17.35
C ALA A 190 3.29 8.62 -18.05
N GLU A 191 3.43 7.33 -17.74
CA GLU A 191 2.57 6.27 -18.28
C GLU A 191 1.32 6.02 -17.43
N THR A 192 1.32 6.50 -16.18
CA THR A 192 0.16 6.43 -15.29
C THR A 192 -0.56 7.77 -15.35
N PRO A 193 -1.83 7.82 -15.81
CA PRO A 193 -2.58 9.05 -15.72
C PRO A 193 -2.61 9.53 -14.27
N GLU A 194 -2.48 10.83 -14.07
CA GLU A 194 -2.77 11.42 -12.77
C GLU A 194 -4.16 10.93 -12.36
N SER A 195 -4.31 10.54 -11.11
CA SER A 195 -5.63 10.21 -10.60
C SER A 195 -6.44 11.50 -10.66
N ASP A 196 -7.48 11.52 -11.50
CA ASP A 196 -8.46 12.59 -11.55
C ASP A 196 -9.10 12.67 -10.16
N PHE A 197 -8.54 13.55 -9.33
CA PHE A 197 -9.16 13.85 -8.05
C PHE A 197 -10.40 14.66 -8.32
N LYS A 198 -11.52 14.25 -7.73
CA LYS A 198 -12.72 15.05 -7.80
C LYS A 198 -12.44 16.42 -7.16
N VAL A 199 -12.61 17.45 -7.96
CA VAL A 199 -12.68 18.84 -7.54
C VAL A 199 -14.17 19.19 -7.51
N TRP A 200 -14.64 19.72 -6.41
CA TRP A 200 -16.04 20.03 -6.20
C TRP A 200 -16.36 21.45 -6.69
N SER A 201 -17.36 21.59 -7.54
CA SER A 201 -17.93 22.91 -7.86
C SER A 201 -18.93 23.34 -6.77
N ASP A 202 -19.18 24.64 -6.68
CA ASP A 202 -20.16 25.18 -5.72
C ASP A 202 -21.57 24.64 -6.01
N GLU A 203 -21.92 24.43 -7.28
CA GLU A 203 -23.20 23.84 -7.70
C GLU A 203 -23.35 22.39 -7.24
N GLU A 204 -22.29 21.59 -7.39
CA GLU A 204 -22.28 20.20 -6.90
C GLU A 204 -22.42 20.16 -5.38
N ILE A 205 -21.68 21.03 -4.67
CA ILE A 205 -21.78 21.12 -3.21
C ILE A 205 -23.21 21.46 -2.79
N MET A 206 -23.79 22.50 -3.39
CA MET A 206 -25.16 22.89 -3.07
C MET A 206 -26.14 21.75 -3.35
N THR A 207 -26.06 21.13 -4.54
CA THR A 207 -26.90 20.00 -4.93
C THR A 207 -26.77 18.84 -3.95
N LEU A 208 -25.54 18.50 -3.56
CA LEU A 208 -25.27 17.39 -2.64
C LEU A 208 -25.99 17.53 -1.29
N PHE A 209 -26.16 18.74 -0.80
CA PHE A 209 -26.80 18.96 0.52
C PHE A 209 -28.26 19.36 0.45
N THR A 210 -28.75 19.91 -0.68
CA THR A 210 -30.12 20.46 -0.79
C THR A 210 -31.04 19.66 -1.70
N HIS A 211 -30.55 18.66 -2.44
CA HIS A 211 -31.36 17.92 -3.39
C HIS A 211 -32.64 17.33 -2.73
N PRO A 212 -33.85 17.60 -3.28
CA PRO A 212 -35.08 17.22 -2.60
C PRO A 212 -35.30 15.70 -2.50
N GLY A 213 -34.68 14.92 -3.37
CA GLY A 213 -34.75 13.44 -3.33
C GLY A 213 -33.94 12.80 -2.23
N LEU A 214 -33.06 13.55 -1.53
CA LEU A 214 -32.29 13.00 -0.41
C LEU A 214 -33.16 12.87 0.83
N THR A 215 -33.00 11.74 1.52
CA THR A 215 -33.59 11.54 2.86
C THR A 215 -32.86 12.40 3.90
N GLU A 216 -33.47 12.60 5.06
CA GLU A 216 -32.81 13.24 6.19
C GLU A 216 -31.53 12.49 6.59
N PHE A 217 -31.59 11.15 6.64
CA PHE A 217 -30.42 10.35 6.94
C PHE A 217 -29.27 10.53 5.93
N HIS A 218 -29.59 10.67 4.62
CA HIS A 218 -28.57 10.96 3.61
C HIS A 218 -27.88 12.29 3.88
N ARG A 219 -28.64 13.34 4.19
CA ARG A 219 -28.09 14.66 4.51
C ARG A 219 -27.28 14.65 5.80
N ASP A 220 -27.78 13.98 6.82
CA ASP A 220 -27.07 13.82 8.09
C ASP A 220 -25.72 13.09 7.88
N LEU A 221 -25.72 12.02 7.12
CA LEU A 221 -24.51 11.24 6.81
C LEU A 221 -23.48 12.08 6.04
N LEU A 222 -23.91 12.78 5.00
CA LEU A 222 -23.07 13.68 4.22
C LEU A 222 -22.48 14.77 5.10
N THR A 223 -23.28 15.38 5.96
CA THR A 223 -22.86 16.42 6.90
C THR A 223 -21.81 15.87 7.87
N VAL A 224 -22.04 14.73 8.50
CA VAL A 224 -21.09 14.13 9.43
C VAL A 224 -19.75 13.83 8.74
N TYR A 225 -19.75 13.22 7.54
CA TYR A 225 -18.51 12.93 6.85
C TYR A 225 -17.77 14.17 6.35
N THR A 226 -18.49 15.17 5.83
CA THR A 226 -17.87 16.40 5.33
C THR A 226 -17.27 17.23 6.47
N TYR A 227 -18.01 17.48 7.53
CA TYR A 227 -17.54 18.31 8.63
C TYR A 227 -16.45 17.65 9.48
N THR A 228 -16.53 16.32 9.68
CA THR A 228 -15.46 15.61 10.40
C THR A 228 -14.20 15.46 9.56
N GLY A 229 -14.33 15.33 8.24
CA GLY A 229 -13.24 14.97 7.34
C GLY A 229 -12.60 13.62 7.71
N ALA A 230 -13.29 12.76 8.44
CA ALA A 230 -12.80 11.47 8.85
C ALA A 230 -12.65 10.52 7.65
N ARG A 231 -11.76 9.52 7.77
CA ARG A 231 -11.75 8.43 6.78
C ARG A 231 -13.01 7.59 6.93
N ALA A 232 -13.52 7.09 5.81
CA ALA A 232 -14.78 6.32 5.80
C ALA A 232 -14.85 5.29 6.94
N VAL A 233 -13.79 4.51 7.12
CA VAL A 233 -13.72 3.45 8.14
C VAL A 233 -13.51 3.94 9.58
N GLU A 234 -13.20 5.20 9.79
CA GLU A 234 -12.93 5.75 11.14
C GLU A 234 -14.20 6.05 11.91
N LEU A 235 -15.33 6.27 11.21
CA LEU A 235 -16.64 6.55 11.82
C LEU A 235 -17.56 5.34 11.90
N LEU A 236 -17.21 4.23 11.27
CA LEU A 236 -18.06 3.05 11.21
C LEU A 236 -18.03 2.24 12.52
N GLY A 237 -19.19 1.78 12.95
CA GLY A 237 -19.35 0.88 14.08
C GLY A 237 -18.84 -0.52 13.81
N TYR A 238 -18.96 -1.02 12.57
CA TYR A 238 -18.47 -2.34 12.19
C TYR A 238 -17.23 -2.23 11.30
N ASN A 239 -16.04 -2.38 11.90
CA ASN A 239 -14.82 -2.47 11.15
C ASN A 239 -14.53 -3.94 10.81
N TYR A 240 -14.69 -4.30 9.54
CA TYR A 240 -14.56 -5.67 9.01
C TYR A 240 -13.21 -6.36 9.34
N ASN A 241 -12.22 -5.59 9.75
CA ASN A 241 -10.83 -6.06 9.92
C ASN A 241 -10.35 -6.14 11.36
N ASP A 242 -11.11 -5.61 12.31
CA ASP A 242 -10.63 -5.54 13.69
C ASP A 242 -11.83 -5.37 14.62
N ARG A 243 -12.40 -6.50 15.07
CA ARG A 243 -13.57 -6.54 15.94
C ARG A 243 -13.43 -5.72 17.24
N ASN A 244 -12.23 -5.25 17.55
CA ASN A 244 -11.91 -4.47 18.73
C ASN A 244 -11.79 -2.96 18.46
N LYS A 245 -12.21 -2.48 17.28
CA LYS A 245 -12.05 -1.09 16.89
C LYS A 245 -13.29 -0.55 16.19
N GLU A 246 -14.38 -0.58 16.91
CA GLU A 246 -15.65 -0.02 16.49
C GLU A 246 -15.81 1.38 17.13
N LEU A 247 -16.32 2.35 16.38
CA LEU A 247 -16.64 3.65 16.96
C LEU A 247 -17.90 3.52 17.80
N GLU A 248 -17.75 3.55 19.12
CA GLU A 248 -18.82 3.48 20.08
C GLU A 248 -19.17 4.85 20.64
N TRP A 249 -20.33 4.99 21.32
CA TRP A 249 -20.76 6.26 21.88
C TRP A 249 -19.81 6.84 22.93
N HIS A 250 -19.05 6.01 23.64
CA HIS A 250 -18.07 6.51 24.61
C HIS A 250 -16.86 7.21 23.97
N HIS A 251 -16.67 7.08 22.64
CA HIS A 251 -15.67 7.82 21.90
C HIS A 251 -16.12 9.24 21.51
N VAL A 252 -17.41 9.57 21.72
CA VAL A 252 -18.01 10.86 21.39
C VAL A 252 -18.23 11.65 22.67
N ASP A 253 -17.46 12.71 22.84
CA ASP A 253 -17.64 13.66 23.94
C ASP A 253 -18.54 14.82 23.49
N PHE A 254 -19.79 14.79 23.91
CA PHE A 254 -20.78 15.80 23.54
C PHE A 254 -20.52 17.15 24.25
N SER A 255 -19.91 17.16 25.43
CA SER A 255 -19.61 18.37 26.17
C SER A 255 -18.45 19.15 25.54
N GLU A 256 -17.38 18.44 25.22
CA GLU A 256 -16.19 18.99 24.56
C GLU A 256 -16.33 19.07 23.05
N ARG A 257 -17.39 18.52 22.48
CA ARG A 257 -17.64 18.38 21.05
C ARG A 257 -16.49 17.69 20.30
N THR A 258 -15.95 16.61 20.85
CA THR A 258 -14.83 15.89 20.26
C THR A 258 -15.18 14.44 19.96
N ILE A 259 -14.50 13.86 18.96
CA ILE A 259 -14.61 12.45 18.59
C ILE A 259 -13.22 11.83 18.63
N SER A 260 -13.07 10.79 19.45
CA SER A 260 -11.84 10.02 19.56
C SER A 260 -11.84 8.92 18.51
N LEU A 261 -11.20 9.15 17.36
CA LEU A 261 -11.13 8.17 16.27
C LEU A 261 -10.19 7.04 16.62
N LEU A 262 -10.60 5.85 16.24
CA LEU A 262 -9.83 4.66 16.46
C LEU A 262 -8.61 4.59 15.53
N PRO A 263 -7.46 4.11 16.00
CA PRO A 263 -6.24 4.19 15.22
C PRO A 263 -6.26 3.22 14.04
N LYS A 264 -6.09 3.72 12.83
CA LYS A 264 -5.72 2.89 11.66
C LYS A 264 -4.30 2.30 11.83
N ARG A 265 -3.45 3.00 12.59
CA ARG A 265 -2.09 2.61 13.01
C ARG A 265 -1.96 2.93 14.50
N LYS A 266 -0.91 2.53 15.16
CA LYS A 266 -0.65 2.50 16.62
C LYS A 266 -1.12 3.69 17.51
N LYS A 267 -1.62 4.81 16.98
CA LYS A 267 -2.06 5.97 17.79
C LYS A 267 -3.51 6.33 17.47
N SER A 268 -4.34 6.48 18.49
CA SER A 268 -5.66 7.10 18.40
C SER A 268 -5.52 8.55 17.95
N ARG A 269 -6.49 9.06 17.21
CA ARG A 269 -6.59 10.43 16.77
C ARG A 269 -7.85 11.06 17.38
N LYS A 270 -7.70 12.11 18.16
CA LYS A 270 -8.82 12.93 18.58
C LYS A 270 -9.05 13.97 17.49
N LEU A 271 -10.27 14.04 16.99
CA LEU A 271 -10.66 15.12 16.08
C LEU A 271 -10.67 16.44 16.84
N ALA A 272 -10.35 17.52 16.15
CA ALA A 272 -10.56 18.87 16.64
C ALA A 272 -12.05 19.08 17.03
N LYS A 273 -12.34 20.12 17.76
CA LYS A 273 -13.69 20.47 18.19
C LYS A 273 -14.66 20.50 17.01
N GLN A 274 -15.68 19.67 17.04
CA GLN A 274 -16.60 19.49 15.94
C GLN A 274 -17.64 20.62 15.90
N HIS A 275 -18.17 20.87 14.68
CA HIS A 275 -19.26 21.80 14.49
C HIS A 275 -20.50 21.34 15.29
N PRO A 276 -21.28 22.25 15.90
CA PRO A 276 -22.48 21.89 16.66
C PRO A 276 -23.44 20.98 15.92
N ILE A 277 -23.62 21.20 14.61
CA ILE A 277 -24.53 20.39 13.77
C ILE A 277 -24.15 18.91 13.76
N VAL A 278 -22.87 18.58 13.73
CA VAL A 278 -22.40 17.19 13.81
C VAL A 278 -22.81 16.57 15.13
N MET A 279 -22.63 17.31 16.22
CA MET A 279 -22.99 16.80 17.56
C MET A 279 -24.49 16.67 17.74
N MET A 280 -25.29 17.57 17.14
CA MET A 280 -26.75 17.45 17.13
C MET A 280 -27.20 16.20 16.38
N ILE A 281 -26.63 15.95 15.19
CA ILE A 281 -26.94 14.74 14.39
C ILE A 281 -26.57 13.48 15.18
N LEU A 282 -25.36 13.42 15.74
CA LEU A 282 -24.93 12.27 16.53
C LEU A 282 -25.79 12.07 17.78
N LYS A 283 -26.20 13.15 18.44
CA LYS A 283 -27.09 13.08 19.59
C LYS A 283 -28.47 12.54 19.19
N LYS A 284 -29.04 13.03 18.10
CA LYS A 284 -30.30 12.53 17.52
C LYS A 284 -30.20 11.04 17.24
N TRP A 285 -29.16 10.56 16.53
CA TRP A 285 -28.99 9.13 16.25
C TRP A 285 -28.89 8.28 17.51
N LYS A 286 -28.26 8.82 18.58
CA LYS A 286 -28.19 8.15 19.87
C LYS A 286 -29.57 8.06 20.53
N GLU A 287 -30.36 9.13 20.46
CA GLU A 287 -31.74 9.21 21.00
C GLU A 287 -32.70 8.32 20.20
N ASP A 288 -32.48 8.17 18.88
CA ASP A 288 -33.21 7.27 18.00
C ASP A 288 -32.86 5.78 18.23
N GLY A 289 -31.97 5.49 19.18
CA GLY A 289 -31.66 4.12 19.60
C GLY A 289 -30.56 3.45 18.79
N HIS A 290 -29.74 4.20 18.04
CA HIS A 290 -28.56 3.62 17.41
C HIS A 290 -27.59 3.08 18.48
N GLU A 291 -27.22 1.81 18.38
CA GLU A 291 -26.26 1.17 19.32
C GLU A 291 -24.88 1.84 19.27
N MET A 292 -24.52 2.45 18.16
CA MET A 292 -23.25 3.14 17.91
C MET A 292 -23.45 4.25 16.85
N PRO A 293 -22.53 5.20 16.69
CA PRO A 293 -22.70 6.35 15.79
C PRO A 293 -23.13 5.97 14.36
N LEU A 294 -22.48 4.98 13.75
CA LEU A 294 -22.85 4.45 12.43
C LEU A 294 -22.86 2.91 12.49
N PRO A 295 -24.02 2.29 12.77
CA PRO A 295 -24.14 0.85 13.06
C PRO A 295 -24.12 -0.02 11.79
N PHE A 296 -23.15 0.19 10.89
CA PHE A 296 -23.02 -0.61 9.68
C PHE A 296 -21.57 -0.71 9.19
N ALA A 297 -21.33 -1.70 8.34
CA ALA A 297 -20.03 -1.97 7.74
C ALA A 297 -19.79 -1.12 6.49
N TYR A 298 -18.54 -1.07 6.04
CA TYR A 298 -18.10 -0.28 4.87
C TYR A 298 -18.87 -0.61 3.57
N GLY A 299 -19.28 -1.87 3.37
CA GLY A 299 -20.09 -2.26 2.22
C GLY A 299 -21.43 -1.54 2.18
N LYS A 300 -22.12 -1.42 3.32
CA LYS A 300 -23.39 -0.69 3.44
C LYS A 300 -23.19 0.81 3.19
N LEU A 301 -22.10 1.39 3.74
CA LEU A 301 -21.76 2.80 3.45
C LEU A 301 -21.59 3.05 1.96
N ARG A 302 -20.88 2.15 1.25
CA ARG A 302 -20.73 2.25 -0.21
C ARG A 302 -22.06 2.20 -0.95
N SER A 303 -22.97 1.32 -0.52
CA SER A 303 -24.32 1.25 -1.11
C SER A 303 -25.08 2.57 -0.91
N ILE A 304 -25.05 3.14 0.30
CA ILE A 304 -25.71 4.42 0.58
C ILE A 304 -25.14 5.54 -0.29
N ILE A 305 -23.81 5.61 -0.45
CA ILE A 305 -23.18 6.60 -1.33
C ILE A 305 -23.60 6.38 -2.79
N ALA A 306 -23.69 5.15 -3.27
CA ALA A 306 -24.16 4.84 -4.62
C ALA A 306 -25.62 5.27 -4.83
N ASP A 307 -26.46 5.10 -3.82
CA ASP A 307 -27.86 5.60 -3.86
C ASP A 307 -27.89 7.13 -3.95
N ILE A 308 -27.06 7.83 -3.16
CA ILE A 308 -26.94 9.30 -3.21
C ILE A 308 -26.43 9.75 -4.59
N ASN A 309 -25.41 9.09 -5.15
CA ASN A 309 -24.90 9.39 -6.48
C ASN A 309 -26.00 9.28 -7.55
N THR A 310 -26.82 8.24 -7.45
CA THR A 310 -27.95 8.05 -8.36
C THR A 310 -29.00 9.15 -8.22
N ILE A 311 -29.33 9.56 -6.99
CA ILE A 311 -30.32 10.61 -6.71
C ILE A 311 -29.84 11.97 -7.19
N THR A 312 -28.58 12.32 -6.91
CA THR A 312 -28.01 13.65 -7.20
C THR A 312 -27.40 13.77 -8.58
N ASN A 313 -27.18 12.65 -9.27
CA ASN A 313 -26.39 12.56 -10.50
C ASN A 313 -24.96 13.10 -10.36
N ILE A 314 -24.39 12.97 -9.16
CA ILE A 314 -23.00 13.37 -8.84
C ILE A 314 -22.21 12.11 -8.50
N ASP A 315 -21.16 11.82 -9.26
CA ASP A 315 -20.28 10.68 -8.95
C ASP A 315 -19.22 11.08 -7.92
N PHE A 316 -19.23 10.40 -6.76
CA PHE A 316 -18.26 10.59 -5.70
C PHE A 316 -18.17 9.38 -4.77
N THR A 317 -17.13 9.36 -3.96
CA THR A 317 -16.89 8.35 -2.89
C THR A 317 -16.84 9.03 -1.53
N CYS A 318 -16.93 8.25 -0.45
CA CYS A 318 -16.70 8.79 0.91
C CYS A 318 -15.33 9.48 1.06
N HIS A 319 -14.34 9.09 0.26
CA HIS A 319 -13.04 9.73 0.31
C HIS A 319 -13.07 11.13 -0.29
N ASP A 320 -13.96 11.35 -1.24
CA ASP A 320 -14.13 12.66 -1.88
C ASP A 320 -14.82 13.67 -0.97
N LEU A 321 -15.68 13.23 -0.03
CA LEU A 321 -16.21 14.11 1.04
C LEU A 321 -15.10 14.61 1.96
N ARG A 322 -14.12 13.76 2.26
CA ARG A 322 -12.94 14.17 2.99
C ARG A 322 -12.06 15.16 2.19
N ARG A 323 -11.97 14.96 0.87
CA ARG A 323 -11.29 15.89 -0.04
C ARG A 323 -12.04 17.21 -0.14
N LEU A 324 -13.38 17.18 -0.12
CA LEU A 324 -14.19 18.40 -0.07
C LEU A 324 -13.81 19.27 1.14
N LYS A 325 -13.69 18.67 2.33
CA LYS A 325 -13.21 19.43 3.51
C LYS A 325 -11.79 19.99 3.31
N ALA A 326 -10.90 19.21 2.69
CA ALA A 326 -9.53 19.67 2.40
C ALA A 326 -9.54 20.83 1.38
N GLN A 327 -10.34 20.72 0.33
CA GLN A 327 -10.52 21.80 -0.67
C GLN A 327 -11.05 23.08 -0.02
N MET A 328 -12.08 22.97 0.83
CA MET A 328 -12.60 24.13 1.58
C MET A 328 -11.53 24.77 2.48
N ALA A 329 -10.71 23.95 3.12
CA ALA A 329 -9.63 24.44 3.97
C ALA A 329 -8.53 25.15 3.19
N GLU A 330 -8.21 24.67 1.99
CA GLU A 330 -7.25 25.29 1.07
C GLU A 330 -7.80 26.62 0.53
N GLU A 331 -9.03 26.63 0.03
CA GLU A 331 -9.69 27.84 -0.49
C GLU A 331 -9.78 28.95 0.55
N GLU A 332 -10.13 28.60 1.80
CA GLU A 332 -10.30 29.58 2.88
C GLU A 332 -8.98 30.11 3.43
N ASN A 333 -7.93 29.30 3.45
CA ASN A 333 -6.67 29.65 4.13
C ASN A 333 -5.49 29.86 3.16
N GLY A 334 -5.63 29.48 1.89
CA GLY A 334 -4.56 29.57 0.88
C GLY A 334 -3.35 28.66 1.14
N ASP A 335 -3.50 27.62 1.98
CA ASP A 335 -2.40 26.75 2.39
C ASP A 335 -2.80 25.27 2.42
N MET A 336 -2.19 24.51 1.53
CA MET A 336 -2.32 23.03 1.44
C MET A 336 -1.94 22.30 2.74
N GLN A 337 -1.08 22.89 3.57
CA GLN A 337 -0.70 22.26 4.84
C GLN A 337 -1.84 22.37 5.84
N LEU A 338 -2.50 23.51 5.88
CA LEU A 338 -3.68 23.71 6.71
C LEU A 338 -4.83 22.80 6.26
N ALA A 339 -4.97 22.58 4.96
CA ALA A 339 -5.90 21.58 4.42
C ALA A 339 -5.61 20.17 4.96
N GLY A 340 -4.34 19.77 5.01
CA GLY A 340 -3.91 18.51 5.62
C GLY A 340 -4.28 18.42 7.10
N TYR A 341 -4.07 19.49 7.86
CA TYR A 341 -4.45 19.55 9.29
C TYR A 341 -5.97 19.48 9.49
N ALA A 342 -6.75 20.18 8.69
CA ALA A 342 -8.21 20.18 8.80
C ALA A 342 -8.81 18.77 8.68
N ILE A 343 -8.19 17.91 7.90
CA ILE A 343 -8.58 16.50 7.76
C ILE A 343 -7.77 15.56 8.69
N GLY A 344 -6.80 16.08 9.45
CA GLY A 344 -5.95 15.32 10.36
C GLY A 344 -4.99 14.36 9.64
N ASP A 345 -4.54 14.70 8.44
CA ASP A 345 -3.45 14.04 7.73
C ASP A 345 -2.13 14.71 8.08
N THR A 346 -1.45 14.16 9.07
CA THR A 346 -0.08 14.54 9.41
C THR A 346 0.87 13.61 8.66
N THR A 347 1.02 13.78 7.37
CA THR A 347 2.07 13.07 6.64
C THR A 347 3.42 13.68 7.00
N LYS A 348 4.23 12.88 7.67
CA LYS A 348 5.58 13.24 8.14
C LYS A 348 6.54 13.71 7.04
N SER A 349 6.21 13.55 5.76
CA SER A 349 7.16 13.78 4.67
C SER A 349 7.29 15.25 4.24
N VAL A 350 6.36 16.12 4.59
CA VAL A 350 6.38 17.52 4.14
C VAL A 350 6.39 18.51 5.32
N VAL A 351 5.76 18.18 6.45
CA VAL A 351 5.47 19.14 7.53
C VAL A 351 6.44 19.08 8.70
N VAL A 352 7.00 17.89 9.01
CA VAL A 352 7.74 17.67 10.28
C VAL A 352 9.17 18.20 10.26
N ASN A 353 9.76 18.41 9.10
CA ASN A 353 11.16 18.90 9.05
C ASN A 353 11.29 20.42 9.16
N SER A 354 10.20 21.19 9.24
CA SER A 354 10.29 22.65 9.18
C SER A 354 9.38 23.44 10.14
N TYR A 355 8.42 22.83 10.85
CA TYR A 355 7.45 23.61 11.66
C TYR A 355 7.17 22.99 13.03
N ALA A 356 6.98 23.87 14.02
CA ALA A 356 6.53 23.50 15.36
C ALA A 356 5.14 22.81 15.31
N PRO A 357 4.84 21.87 16.22
CA PRO A 357 3.53 21.24 16.27
C PRO A 357 2.44 22.30 16.44
N VAL A 358 1.41 22.23 15.58
CA VAL A 358 0.26 23.12 15.64
C VAL A 358 -0.48 22.89 16.96
N SER A 359 -0.74 23.94 17.71
CA SER A 359 -1.46 23.84 18.99
C SER A 359 -2.92 23.42 18.76
N HIS A 360 -3.53 22.80 19.78
CA HIS A 360 -4.96 22.44 19.71
C HIS A 360 -5.85 23.66 19.43
N SER A 361 -5.54 24.83 20.02
CA SER A 361 -6.30 26.06 19.77
C SER A 361 -6.18 26.54 18.32
N THR A 362 -5.04 26.38 17.67
CA THR A 362 -4.87 26.69 16.26
C THR A 362 -5.64 25.71 15.37
N MET A 363 -5.63 24.42 15.72
CA MET A 363 -6.43 23.41 15.03
C MET A 363 -7.94 23.70 15.13
N ASP A 364 -8.42 24.12 16.29
CA ASP A 364 -9.82 24.50 16.49
C ASP A 364 -10.18 25.72 15.60
N LYS A 365 -9.35 26.76 15.55
CA LYS A 365 -9.56 27.94 14.71
C LYS A 365 -9.61 27.58 13.20
N ILE A 366 -8.67 26.76 12.73
CA ILE A 366 -8.68 26.27 11.34
C ILE A 366 -9.97 25.52 11.05
N ASN A 367 -10.38 24.64 11.96
CA ASN A 367 -11.59 23.84 11.79
C ASN A 367 -12.86 24.72 11.80
N ASP A 368 -12.91 25.73 12.65
CA ASP A 368 -14.04 26.69 12.68
C ASP A 368 -14.10 27.53 11.40
N SER A 369 -12.96 27.99 10.87
CA SER A 369 -12.89 28.72 9.59
C SER A 369 -13.42 27.86 8.44
N VAL A 370 -12.96 26.60 8.35
CA VAL A 370 -13.41 25.64 7.32
C VAL A 370 -14.90 25.33 7.46
N ASN A 371 -15.40 25.14 8.68
CA ASN A 371 -16.81 24.87 8.91
C ASN A 371 -17.68 26.06 8.48
N ASN A 372 -17.22 27.30 8.72
CA ASN A 372 -17.90 28.52 8.26
C ASN A 372 -17.91 28.62 6.73
N ALA A 373 -16.83 28.21 6.04
CA ALA A 373 -16.77 28.16 4.59
C ALA A 373 -17.77 27.13 4.03
N ILE A 374 -17.84 25.95 4.65
CA ILE A 374 -18.83 24.91 4.31
C ILE A 374 -20.26 25.47 4.48
N ASN A 375 -20.55 26.09 5.62
CA ASN A 375 -21.88 26.68 5.87
C ASN A 375 -22.27 27.68 4.78
N ARG A 376 -21.37 28.60 4.40
CA ARG A 376 -21.63 29.57 3.33
C ARG A 376 -21.97 28.90 2.00
N LYS A 377 -21.21 27.87 1.62
CA LYS A 377 -21.45 27.12 0.34
C LYS A 377 -22.69 26.25 0.37
N MET A 378 -23.09 25.78 1.55
CA MET A 378 -24.32 25.02 1.75
C MET A 378 -25.58 25.91 1.87
N GLY A 379 -25.43 27.23 1.92
CA GLY A 379 -26.54 28.15 2.15
C GLY A 379 -27.14 28.07 3.57
N VAL A 380 -26.38 27.53 4.51
CA VAL A 380 -26.76 27.47 5.93
C VAL A 380 -26.08 28.67 6.60
N ALA A 381 -26.83 29.76 6.75
CA ALA A 381 -26.39 30.97 7.46
C ALA A 381 -26.64 30.86 8.96
#